data_b92c652859976fb8e2689895f6012f20
#
_entry.id   b92c652859976fb8e2689895f6012f20
#
_cell.length_a   1.000
_cell.length_b   1.000
_cell.length_c   1.000
_cell.angle_alpha   90.00
_cell.angle_beta   90.00
_cell.angle_gamma   90.00
#
_symmetry.space_group_name_H-M   'P 1'
#
loop_
_entity.id
_entity.type
_entity.pdbx_description
1 polymer ?
#
loop_
_entity_poly.entity_id
_entity_poly.type
_entity_poly.pdbx_seq_one_letter_code
_entity_poly.pdbx_strand_id
1 'polypeptide(L)'
;MLFRSTVAKNNPAALPEGAPTEEYETAAHILSDQWAGDMGFTLDFMQLQNNDPNSPFHALLNFDLIGVYGHSTGGGAAIQFCGTDTRCKSLLGMDPFMRPVSYEVIENGLTQPSFFMFSQRWKDDVDSRNNELFHKFYPNVQQPFGVVSIDGTSHYDFADLPLLSPLAPQLGLKGPINGKRVTTIINDYLLSFFDMTLKGETTSLFEDQSQKYTEVKINQ
;
A
#
# COMPACT_ATOMS: atom_id res chain seq x y z
N MET A 1 -26.47 6.07 2.66
CA MET A 1 -27.20 4.79 2.40
C MET A 1 -26.76 4.09 1.11
N LEU A 2 -26.34 4.81 0.06
CA LEU A 2 -25.79 4.24 -1.19
C LEU A 2 -24.48 3.46 -1.00
N PHE A 3 -23.60 3.93 -0.14
CA PHE A 3 -22.28 3.33 0.13
C PHE A 3 -22.36 1.85 0.55
N ARG A 4 -23.22 1.52 1.52
CA ARG A 4 -23.39 0.12 1.97
C ARG A 4 -23.95 -0.80 0.86
N SER A 5 -24.78 -0.28 -0.05
CA SER A 5 -25.35 -1.10 -1.12
C SER A 5 -24.33 -1.43 -2.21
N THR A 6 -23.43 -0.50 -2.54
CA THR A 6 -22.37 -0.72 -3.53
C THR A 6 -21.34 -1.72 -3.02
N VAL A 7 -20.85 -1.54 -1.79
CA VAL A 7 -19.90 -2.49 -1.15
C VAL A 7 -20.53 -3.88 -1.01
N ALA A 8 -21.82 -3.97 -0.61
CA ALA A 8 -22.47 -5.26 -0.44
C ALA A 8 -22.70 -6.01 -1.78
N LYS A 9 -22.97 -5.27 -2.85
CA LYS A 9 -23.22 -5.85 -4.19
C LYS A 9 -21.93 -6.31 -4.88
N ASN A 10 -20.84 -5.60 -4.64
CA ASN A 10 -19.55 -5.82 -5.33
C ASN A 10 -18.49 -6.40 -4.39
N ASN A 11 -18.87 -6.99 -3.26
CA ASN A 11 -17.96 -7.66 -2.36
C ASN A 11 -17.54 -9.01 -2.97
N PRO A 12 -16.26 -9.19 -3.36
CA PRO A 12 -15.79 -10.46 -3.92
C PRO A 12 -16.00 -11.65 -2.98
N ALA A 13 -15.98 -11.41 -1.66
CA ALA A 13 -16.23 -12.45 -0.65
C ALA A 13 -17.71 -12.92 -0.61
N ALA A 14 -18.63 -12.21 -1.25
CA ALA A 14 -20.01 -12.63 -1.39
C ALA A 14 -20.28 -13.49 -2.64
N LEU A 15 -19.27 -13.64 -3.52
CA LEU A 15 -19.37 -14.53 -4.67
C LEU A 15 -19.40 -16.00 -4.21
N PRO A 16 -20.08 -16.87 -4.97
CA PRO A 16 -20.07 -18.31 -4.69
C PRO A 16 -18.63 -18.87 -4.67
N GLU A 17 -18.41 -19.89 -3.84
CA GLU A 17 -17.17 -20.64 -3.89
C GLU A 17 -16.96 -21.25 -5.29
N GLY A 18 -15.77 -21.01 -5.88
CA GLY A 18 -15.46 -21.44 -7.24
C GLY A 18 -15.96 -20.49 -8.33
N ALA A 19 -16.40 -19.28 -7.98
CA ALA A 19 -16.69 -18.25 -8.99
C ALA A 19 -15.47 -18.02 -9.92
N PRO A 20 -15.70 -17.77 -11.22
CA PRO A 20 -14.62 -17.49 -12.15
C PRO A 20 -13.72 -16.33 -11.68
N THR A 21 -12.42 -16.46 -11.94
CA THR A 21 -11.43 -15.43 -11.57
C THR A 21 -11.81 -14.05 -12.11
N GLU A 22 -12.35 -13.99 -13.33
CA GLU A 22 -12.81 -12.77 -13.98
C GLU A 22 -13.96 -12.09 -13.23
N GLU A 23 -14.94 -12.85 -12.72
CA GLU A 23 -16.04 -12.30 -11.93
C GLU A 23 -15.53 -11.73 -10.61
N TYR A 24 -14.61 -12.46 -9.96
CA TYR A 24 -13.98 -11.99 -8.74
C TYR A 24 -13.21 -10.68 -8.97
N GLU A 25 -12.36 -10.64 -10.00
CA GLU A 25 -11.53 -9.47 -10.30
C GLU A 25 -12.41 -8.28 -10.73
N THR A 26 -13.47 -8.51 -11.51
CA THR A 26 -14.44 -7.46 -11.86
C THR A 26 -15.08 -6.84 -10.61
N ALA A 27 -15.55 -7.65 -9.68
CA ALA A 27 -16.12 -7.15 -8.43
C ALA A 27 -15.08 -6.42 -7.58
N ALA A 28 -13.85 -6.93 -7.53
CA ALA A 28 -12.75 -6.32 -6.81
C ALA A 28 -12.33 -4.96 -7.40
N HIS A 29 -12.30 -4.83 -8.74
CA HIS A 29 -12.00 -3.58 -9.44
C HIS A 29 -13.02 -2.48 -9.07
N ILE A 30 -14.32 -2.81 -9.04
CA ILE A 30 -15.36 -1.86 -8.64
C ILE A 30 -15.14 -1.34 -7.22
N LEU A 31 -14.73 -2.21 -6.29
CA LEU A 31 -14.39 -1.79 -4.93
C LEU A 31 -13.13 -0.92 -4.89
N SER A 32 -12.12 -1.27 -5.67
CA SER A 32 -10.88 -0.50 -5.73
C SER A 32 -11.12 0.92 -6.25
N ASP A 33 -11.94 1.07 -7.28
CA ASP A 33 -12.34 2.37 -7.83
C ASP A 33 -13.13 3.19 -6.78
N GLN A 34 -14.01 2.52 -6.01
CA GLN A 34 -14.71 3.17 -4.92
C GLN A 34 -13.75 3.70 -3.84
N TRP A 35 -12.76 2.89 -3.42
CA TRP A 35 -11.79 3.32 -2.42
C TRP A 35 -10.87 4.42 -2.94
N ALA A 36 -10.43 4.34 -4.19
CA ALA A 36 -9.66 5.41 -4.83
C ALA A 36 -10.48 6.71 -4.90
N GLY A 37 -11.77 6.61 -5.24
CA GLY A 37 -12.72 7.74 -5.21
C GLY A 37 -12.89 8.34 -3.81
N ASP A 38 -12.96 7.51 -2.77
CA ASP A 38 -13.04 7.95 -1.38
C ASP A 38 -11.77 8.70 -0.93
N MET A 39 -10.59 8.26 -1.39
CA MET A 39 -9.34 8.99 -1.18
C MET A 39 -9.37 10.36 -1.86
N GLY A 40 -9.80 10.41 -3.14
CA GLY A 40 -9.97 11.66 -3.88
C GLY A 40 -10.93 12.62 -3.19
N PHE A 41 -12.09 12.12 -2.76
CA PHE A 41 -13.07 12.90 -1.99
C PHE A 41 -12.49 13.43 -0.67
N THR A 42 -11.69 12.61 0.02
CA THR A 42 -11.03 13.03 1.27
C THR A 42 -10.08 14.19 1.02
N LEU A 43 -9.29 14.13 -0.07
CA LEU A 43 -8.41 15.23 -0.45
C LEU A 43 -9.19 16.49 -0.81
N ASP A 44 -10.29 16.37 -1.57
CA ASP A 44 -11.16 17.51 -1.91
C ASP A 44 -11.71 18.16 -0.65
N PHE A 45 -12.20 17.35 0.29
CA PHE A 45 -12.69 17.83 1.58
C PHE A 45 -11.60 18.53 2.39
N MET A 46 -10.42 17.94 2.48
CA MET A 46 -9.29 18.53 3.21
C MET A 46 -8.80 19.82 2.55
N GLN A 47 -8.89 19.94 1.22
CA GLN A 47 -8.57 21.18 0.52
C GLN A 47 -9.59 22.29 0.86
N LEU A 48 -10.87 21.96 0.96
CA LEU A 48 -11.89 22.91 1.44
C LEU A 48 -11.58 23.34 2.88
N GLN A 49 -11.23 22.40 3.77
CA GLN A 49 -10.85 22.71 5.15
C GLN A 49 -9.60 23.59 5.23
N ASN A 50 -8.61 23.36 4.37
CA ASN A 50 -7.39 24.17 4.31
C ASN A 50 -7.66 25.61 3.86
N ASN A 51 -8.70 25.83 3.05
CA ASN A 51 -9.09 27.15 2.55
C ASN A 51 -10.07 27.89 3.47
N ASP A 52 -10.73 27.22 4.43
CA ASP A 52 -11.68 27.84 5.35
C ASP A 52 -10.96 28.49 6.54
N PRO A 53 -11.05 29.84 6.72
CA PRO A 53 -10.43 30.54 7.84
C PRO A 53 -10.90 30.07 9.23
N ASN A 54 -12.05 29.40 9.33
CA ASN A 54 -12.59 28.89 10.59
C ASN A 54 -12.20 27.43 10.86
N SER A 55 -11.53 26.77 9.90
CA SER A 55 -11.10 25.37 10.05
C SER A 55 -9.82 25.28 10.89
N PRO A 56 -9.69 24.24 11.75
CA PRO A 56 -8.41 23.95 12.43
C PRO A 56 -7.30 23.56 11.46
N PHE A 57 -7.60 23.26 10.20
CA PHE A 57 -6.64 22.93 9.14
C PHE A 57 -6.29 24.12 8.23
N HIS A 58 -6.82 25.34 8.53
CA HIS A 58 -6.61 26.49 7.67
C HIS A 58 -5.12 26.78 7.43
N ALA A 59 -4.72 26.79 6.16
CA ALA A 59 -3.36 27.07 5.67
C ALA A 59 -2.26 26.16 6.27
N LEU A 60 -2.61 24.96 6.77
CA LEU A 60 -1.66 24.02 7.36
C LEU A 60 -1.24 22.89 6.41
N LEU A 61 -2.00 22.62 5.35
CA LEU A 61 -1.79 21.47 4.48
C LEU A 61 -1.15 21.88 3.16
N ASN A 62 -0.13 21.12 2.74
CA ASN A 62 0.52 21.29 1.46
C ASN A 62 0.07 20.20 0.48
N PHE A 63 -0.77 20.54 -0.48
CA PHE A 63 -1.31 19.62 -1.48
C PHE A 63 -0.34 19.29 -2.61
N ASP A 64 0.81 19.97 -2.69
CA ASP A 64 1.89 19.63 -3.61
C ASP A 64 2.77 18.48 -3.10
N LEU A 65 2.62 18.08 -1.84
CA LEU A 65 3.43 17.07 -1.15
C LEU A 65 2.56 15.93 -0.57
N ILE A 66 1.73 15.30 -1.41
CA ILE A 66 0.85 14.21 -0.99
C ILE A 66 1.55 12.86 -1.19
N GLY A 67 1.91 12.24 -0.07
CA GLY A 67 2.34 10.84 -0.03
C GLY A 67 1.18 9.91 0.29
N VAL A 68 1.14 8.76 -0.36
CA VAL A 68 0.10 7.74 -0.14
C VAL A 68 0.77 6.45 0.26
N TYR A 69 0.25 5.79 1.27
CA TYR A 69 0.72 4.45 1.65
C TYR A 69 -0.46 3.56 2.03
N GLY A 70 -0.25 2.27 1.92
CA GLY A 70 -1.28 1.31 2.29
C GLY A 70 -0.76 -0.10 2.45
N HIS A 71 -1.46 -0.89 3.27
CA HIS A 71 -1.18 -2.30 3.50
C HIS A 71 -2.30 -3.16 2.91
N SER A 72 -1.94 -4.30 2.33
CA SER A 72 -2.91 -5.30 1.85
C SER A 72 -3.90 -4.69 0.83
N THR A 73 -5.19 -4.79 1.10
CA THR A 73 -6.26 -4.14 0.32
C THR A 73 -6.07 -2.63 0.21
N GLY A 74 -5.63 -1.97 1.31
CA GLY A 74 -5.29 -0.56 1.29
C GLY A 74 -4.07 -0.25 0.42
N GLY A 75 -3.12 -1.19 0.29
CA GLY A 75 -1.98 -1.08 -0.64
C GLY A 75 -2.43 -1.12 -2.09
N GLY A 76 -3.35 -2.03 -2.44
CA GLY A 76 -3.95 -2.08 -3.77
C GLY A 76 -4.76 -0.81 -4.09
N ALA A 77 -5.58 -0.35 -3.14
CA ALA A 77 -6.34 0.90 -3.29
C ALA A 77 -5.42 2.13 -3.45
N ALA A 78 -4.29 2.18 -2.74
CA ALA A 78 -3.28 3.22 -2.88
C ALA A 78 -2.65 3.21 -4.29
N ILE A 79 -2.33 2.02 -4.83
CA ILE A 79 -1.84 1.86 -6.20
C ILE A 79 -2.90 2.35 -7.21
N GLN A 80 -4.16 1.93 -7.06
CA GLN A 80 -5.26 2.37 -7.92
C GLN A 80 -5.42 3.89 -7.88
N PHE A 81 -5.44 4.48 -6.68
CA PHE A 81 -5.52 5.93 -6.51
C PHE A 81 -4.36 6.65 -7.20
N CYS A 82 -3.13 6.24 -6.94
CA CYS A 82 -1.94 6.89 -7.52
C CYS A 82 -1.83 6.69 -9.04
N GLY A 83 -2.42 5.64 -9.59
CA GLY A 83 -2.52 5.42 -11.03
C GLY A 83 -3.58 6.28 -11.73
N THR A 84 -4.55 6.82 -10.97
CA THR A 84 -5.70 7.55 -11.54
C THR A 84 -5.79 9.02 -11.09
N ASP A 85 -5.12 9.40 -10.00
CA ASP A 85 -5.15 10.77 -9.45
C ASP A 85 -3.74 11.38 -9.40
N THR A 86 -3.52 12.44 -10.15
CA THR A 86 -2.22 13.12 -10.29
C THR A 86 -1.77 13.86 -9.02
N ARG A 87 -2.63 13.97 -8.01
CA ARG A 87 -2.29 14.54 -6.71
C ARG A 87 -1.41 13.62 -5.88
N CYS A 88 -1.42 12.30 -6.13
CA CYS A 88 -0.45 11.38 -5.54
C CYS A 88 0.96 11.72 -6.04
N LYS A 89 1.85 12.11 -5.13
CA LYS A 89 3.24 12.48 -5.46
C LYS A 89 4.25 11.39 -5.13
N SER A 90 3.88 10.44 -4.27
CA SER A 90 4.75 9.36 -3.84
C SER A 90 3.92 8.23 -3.26
N LEU A 91 4.28 6.97 -3.52
CA LEU A 91 3.56 5.77 -3.08
C LEU A 91 4.45 4.81 -2.32
N LEU A 92 3.97 4.33 -1.15
CA LEU A 92 4.55 3.17 -0.47
C LEU A 92 3.49 2.07 -0.30
N GLY A 93 3.71 0.92 -0.94
CA GLY A 93 2.85 -0.26 -0.81
C GLY A 93 3.46 -1.31 0.12
N MET A 94 2.67 -1.81 1.09
CA MET A 94 3.06 -2.89 2.01
C MET A 94 2.20 -4.11 1.74
N ASP A 95 2.81 -5.24 1.35
CA ASP A 95 2.07 -6.44 0.92
C ASP A 95 0.83 -6.10 0.07
N PRO A 96 0.95 -5.30 -1.01
CA PRO A 96 -0.21 -4.75 -1.71
C PRO A 96 -1.04 -5.86 -2.34
N PHE A 97 -2.37 -5.81 -2.13
CA PHE A 97 -3.30 -6.71 -2.76
C PHE A 97 -3.63 -6.24 -4.18
N MET A 98 -3.01 -6.87 -5.18
CA MET A 98 -3.03 -6.42 -6.59
C MET A 98 -4.30 -6.80 -7.36
N ARG A 99 -5.03 -7.84 -6.95
CA ARG A 99 -6.22 -8.30 -7.68
C ARG A 99 -7.32 -7.25 -7.87
N PRO A 100 -7.52 -6.29 -6.92
CA PRO A 100 -8.46 -5.20 -7.12
C PRO A 100 -7.95 -4.05 -8.01
N VAL A 101 -6.65 -3.99 -8.29
CA VAL A 101 -6.07 -2.94 -9.13
C VAL A 101 -6.50 -3.17 -10.58
N SER A 102 -6.98 -2.12 -11.26
CA SER A 102 -7.42 -2.22 -12.64
C SER A 102 -6.28 -2.62 -13.58
N TYR A 103 -6.61 -3.37 -14.62
CA TYR A 103 -5.62 -3.77 -15.64
C TYR A 103 -4.98 -2.56 -16.31
N GLU A 104 -5.71 -1.47 -16.47
CA GLU A 104 -5.18 -0.22 -17.00
C GLU A 104 -4.02 0.32 -16.13
N VAL A 105 -4.18 0.35 -14.81
CA VAL A 105 -3.12 0.79 -13.88
C VAL A 105 -1.96 -0.21 -13.87
N ILE A 106 -2.23 -1.52 -13.96
CA ILE A 106 -1.20 -2.55 -14.04
C ILE A 106 -0.35 -2.39 -15.30
N GLU A 107 -0.97 -2.12 -16.46
CA GLU A 107 -0.28 -2.00 -17.74
C GLU A 107 0.44 -0.66 -17.91
N ASN A 108 -0.14 0.43 -17.40
CA ASN A 108 0.46 1.77 -17.47
C ASN A 108 1.52 2.02 -16.41
N GLY A 109 1.48 1.29 -15.29
CA GLY A 109 2.35 1.52 -14.14
C GLY A 109 2.07 2.86 -13.45
N LEU A 110 3.09 3.38 -12.76
CA LEU A 110 3.03 4.64 -12.01
C LEU A 110 4.15 5.58 -12.47
N THR A 111 3.86 6.89 -12.48
CA THR A 111 4.83 7.92 -12.89
C THR A 111 5.61 8.52 -11.72
N GLN A 112 5.08 8.43 -10.50
CA GLN A 112 5.67 8.98 -9.28
C GLN A 112 6.60 7.98 -8.58
N PRO A 113 7.48 8.45 -7.69
CA PRO A 113 8.30 7.59 -6.85
C PRO A 113 7.48 6.55 -6.12
N SER A 114 7.87 5.27 -6.24
CA SER A 114 7.12 4.15 -5.68
C SER A 114 8.05 3.14 -5.03
N PHE A 115 7.73 2.77 -3.79
CA PHE A 115 8.47 1.81 -3.00
C PHE A 115 7.56 0.71 -2.47
N PHE A 116 8.05 -0.54 -2.45
CA PHE A 116 7.23 -1.68 -2.03
C PHE A 116 7.95 -2.50 -0.97
N MET A 117 7.23 -2.82 0.09
CA MET A 117 7.69 -3.66 1.19
C MET A 117 6.84 -4.93 1.25
N PHE A 118 7.50 -6.08 1.27
CA PHE A 118 6.82 -7.38 1.37
C PHE A 118 7.17 -8.08 2.67
N SER A 119 6.18 -8.75 3.26
CA SER A 119 6.46 -9.78 4.25
C SER A 119 7.17 -10.96 3.58
N GLN A 120 8.02 -11.65 4.33
CA GLN A 120 8.68 -12.85 3.82
C GLN A 120 7.65 -13.85 3.27
N ARG A 121 6.59 -14.10 4.04
CA ARG A 121 5.56 -15.07 3.65
C ARG A 121 4.81 -14.69 2.38
N TRP A 122 4.53 -13.41 2.18
CA TRP A 122 3.85 -12.92 0.97
C TRP A 122 4.76 -13.00 -0.26
N LYS A 123 6.02 -12.62 -0.10
CA LYS A 123 7.04 -12.74 -1.15
C LYS A 123 7.25 -14.19 -1.58
N ASP A 124 7.27 -15.13 -0.62
CA ASP A 124 7.54 -16.55 -0.88
C ASP A 124 6.37 -17.27 -1.57
N ASP A 125 5.18 -16.67 -1.63
CA ASP A 125 4.02 -17.16 -2.38
C ASP A 125 4.09 -16.76 -3.86
N VAL A 126 5.12 -17.27 -4.54
CA VAL A 126 5.49 -16.88 -5.91
C VAL A 126 4.44 -17.24 -6.96
N ASP A 127 3.62 -18.26 -6.73
CA ASP A 127 2.60 -18.75 -7.68
C ASP A 127 1.24 -18.08 -7.47
N SER A 128 1.14 -17.15 -6.52
CA SER A 128 -0.13 -16.47 -6.31
C SER A 128 -0.48 -15.53 -7.46
N ARG A 129 -1.77 -15.49 -7.80
CA ARG A 129 -2.30 -14.52 -8.77
C ARG A 129 -1.93 -13.08 -8.40
N ASN A 130 -1.82 -12.79 -7.12
CA ASN A 130 -1.41 -11.48 -6.61
C ASN A 130 0.01 -11.11 -7.05
N ASN A 131 0.95 -12.03 -6.87
CA ASN A 131 2.34 -11.82 -7.24
C ASN A 131 2.52 -11.80 -8.77
N GLU A 132 1.76 -12.61 -9.51
CA GLU A 132 1.72 -12.51 -10.97
C GLU A 132 1.34 -11.09 -11.45
N LEU A 133 0.31 -10.50 -10.86
CA LEU A 133 -0.13 -9.14 -11.20
C LEU A 133 0.90 -8.09 -10.78
N PHE A 134 1.55 -8.26 -9.62
CA PHE A 134 2.63 -7.37 -9.19
C PHE A 134 3.83 -7.42 -10.15
N HIS A 135 4.22 -8.61 -10.59
CA HIS A 135 5.30 -8.77 -11.57
C HIS A 135 4.98 -8.20 -12.96
N LYS A 136 3.70 -8.11 -13.32
CA LYS A 136 3.27 -7.39 -14.53
C LYS A 136 3.28 -5.88 -14.36
N PHE A 137 2.93 -5.40 -13.16
CA PHE A 137 2.83 -3.99 -12.83
C PHE A 137 4.19 -3.32 -12.63
N TYR A 138 5.06 -3.94 -11.81
CA TYR A 138 6.28 -3.28 -11.32
C TYR A 138 7.24 -2.82 -12.43
N PRO A 139 7.46 -3.57 -13.53
CA PRO A 139 8.30 -3.11 -14.66
C PRO A 139 7.80 -1.84 -15.34
N ASN A 140 6.53 -1.47 -15.16
CA ASN A 140 5.93 -0.27 -15.74
C ASN A 140 5.99 0.94 -14.80
N VAL A 141 6.52 0.79 -13.58
CA VAL A 141 6.76 1.91 -12.65
C VAL A 141 7.94 2.73 -13.15
N GLN A 142 7.72 4.01 -13.45
CA GLN A 142 8.73 4.88 -14.08
C GLN A 142 9.81 5.35 -13.11
N GLN A 143 9.49 5.48 -11.81
CA GLN A 143 10.42 5.88 -10.76
C GLN A 143 10.41 4.86 -9.62
N PRO A 144 10.94 3.63 -9.87
CA PRO A 144 10.99 2.61 -8.84
C PRO A 144 12.05 2.96 -7.80
N PHE A 145 11.66 3.04 -6.52
CA PHE A 145 12.58 3.18 -5.38
C PHE A 145 13.10 1.84 -4.88
N GLY A 146 12.48 0.76 -5.31
CA GLY A 146 12.87 -0.60 -5.02
C GLY A 146 11.75 -1.44 -4.41
N VAL A 147 12.10 -2.70 -4.24
CA VAL A 147 11.27 -3.71 -3.56
C VAL A 147 12.12 -4.34 -2.47
N VAL A 148 11.60 -4.37 -1.26
CA VAL A 148 12.27 -5.08 -0.15
C VAL A 148 11.34 -6.12 0.45
N SER A 149 11.91 -7.15 1.05
CA SER A 149 11.19 -8.06 1.95
C SER A 149 11.83 -8.06 3.33
N ILE A 150 11.02 -8.33 4.35
CA ILE A 150 11.48 -8.36 5.74
C ILE A 150 11.42 -9.80 6.24
N ASP A 151 12.56 -10.39 6.53
CA ASP A 151 12.68 -11.76 7.03
C ASP A 151 11.96 -11.93 8.36
N GLY A 152 11.33 -13.08 8.55
CA GLY A 152 10.62 -13.40 9.80
C GLY A 152 9.26 -12.72 9.94
N THR A 153 8.75 -12.05 8.90
CA THR A 153 7.44 -11.42 8.90
C THR A 153 6.38 -12.24 8.20
N SER A 154 5.12 -12.03 8.60
CA SER A 154 3.92 -12.45 7.91
C SER A 154 3.06 -11.22 7.57
N HIS A 155 2.01 -11.42 6.79
CA HIS A 155 1.14 -10.36 6.28
C HIS A 155 0.69 -9.35 7.35
N TYR A 156 0.27 -9.81 8.52
CA TYR A 156 -0.25 -8.93 9.57
C TYR A 156 0.83 -8.24 10.42
N ASP A 157 2.13 -8.53 10.20
CA ASP A 157 3.21 -7.77 10.85
C ASP A 157 3.30 -6.31 10.34
N PHE A 158 2.65 -6.01 9.21
CA PHE A 158 2.48 -4.65 8.68
C PHE A 158 1.27 -3.89 9.27
N ALA A 159 0.59 -4.46 10.26
CA ALA A 159 -0.53 -3.85 10.96
C ALA A 159 -0.27 -3.84 12.48
N ASP A 160 -1.10 -3.12 13.25
CA ASP A 160 -0.96 -3.05 14.70
C ASP A 160 -1.46 -4.31 15.44
N LEU A 161 -2.15 -5.19 14.74
CA LEU A 161 -2.77 -6.38 15.33
C LEU A 161 -1.78 -7.25 16.14
N PRO A 162 -0.55 -7.51 15.67
CA PRO A 162 0.46 -8.26 16.44
C PRO A 162 0.92 -7.59 17.72
N LEU A 163 0.76 -6.27 17.83
CA LEU A 163 1.11 -5.49 19.02
C LEU A 163 0.00 -5.51 20.06
N LEU A 164 -1.25 -5.72 19.63
CA LEU A 164 -2.44 -5.68 20.49
C LEU A 164 -2.68 -6.97 21.26
N SER A 165 -2.13 -8.10 20.80
CA SER A 165 -2.39 -9.41 21.42
C SER A 165 -1.12 -10.24 21.58
N PRO A 166 -0.81 -10.71 22.81
CA PRO A 166 0.28 -11.66 23.04
C PRO A 166 0.01 -13.04 22.41
N LEU A 167 -1.25 -13.32 22.03
CA LEU A 167 -1.65 -14.56 21.36
C LEU A 167 -1.55 -14.51 19.84
N ALA A 168 -1.18 -13.37 19.26
CA ALA A 168 -1.06 -13.21 17.82
C ALA A 168 -0.19 -14.28 17.13
N PRO A 169 0.99 -14.68 17.70
CA PRO A 169 1.80 -15.75 17.10
C PRO A 169 1.09 -17.10 17.04
N GLN A 170 0.36 -17.48 18.12
CA GLN A 170 -0.36 -18.76 18.20
C GLN A 170 -1.54 -18.82 17.22
N LEU A 171 -2.08 -17.67 16.85
CA LEU A 171 -3.18 -17.55 15.88
C LEU A 171 -2.68 -17.41 14.43
N GLY A 172 -1.35 -17.49 14.20
CA GLY A 172 -0.77 -17.32 12.87
C GLY A 172 -0.87 -15.89 12.32
N LEU A 173 -1.19 -14.92 13.18
CA LEU A 173 -1.34 -13.51 12.83
C LEU A 173 -0.02 -12.73 12.84
N LYS A 174 1.09 -13.40 13.15
CA LYS A 174 2.40 -12.79 13.30
C LYS A 174 3.50 -13.78 12.90
N GLY A 175 4.53 -13.26 12.24
CA GLY A 175 5.78 -13.99 12.03
C GLY A 175 6.63 -14.09 13.30
N PRO A 176 7.76 -14.83 13.24
CA PRO A 176 8.67 -15.01 14.38
C PRO A 176 9.43 -13.72 14.80
N ILE A 177 9.47 -12.69 13.98
CA ILE A 177 10.14 -11.43 14.28
C ILE A 177 9.52 -10.73 15.50
N ASN A 178 10.34 -10.01 16.27
CA ASN A 178 9.83 -9.20 17.37
C ASN A 178 8.97 -8.05 16.85
N GLY A 179 7.74 -7.89 17.38
CA GLY A 179 6.77 -6.88 16.91
C GLY A 179 7.29 -5.44 16.97
N LYS A 180 7.97 -5.05 18.05
CA LYS A 180 8.58 -3.71 18.16
C LYS A 180 9.70 -3.52 17.14
N ARG A 181 10.47 -4.57 16.87
CA ARG A 181 11.55 -4.54 15.89
C ARG A 181 11.01 -4.30 14.48
N VAL A 182 9.99 -5.05 14.06
CA VAL A 182 9.39 -4.88 12.73
C VAL A 182 8.72 -3.51 12.59
N THR A 183 8.00 -3.04 13.61
CA THR A 183 7.43 -1.67 13.62
C THR A 183 8.51 -0.61 13.43
N THR A 184 9.67 -0.75 14.09
CA THR A 184 10.79 0.19 13.91
C THR A 184 11.30 0.16 12.46
N ILE A 185 11.49 -1.03 11.87
CA ILE A 185 11.94 -1.18 10.48
C ILE A 185 10.97 -0.50 9.52
N ILE A 186 9.67 -0.82 9.65
CA ILE A 186 8.62 -0.26 8.78
C ILE A 186 8.60 1.27 8.87
N ASN A 187 8.58 1.81 10.09
CA ASN A 187 8.52 3.26 10.30
C ASN A 187 9.75 3.97 9.75
N ASP A 188 10.94 3.41 9.92
CA ASP A 188 12.17 4.01 9.39
C ASP A 188 12.16 4.06 7.86
N TYR A 189 11.73 2.98 7.19
CA TYR A 189 11.61 2.96 5.73
C TYR A 189 10.51 3.91 5.24
N LEU A 190 9.34 3.92 5.90
CA LEU A 190 8.23 4.79 5.54
C LEU A 190 8.61 6.27 5.66
N LEU A 191 9.18 6.68 6.79
CA LEU A 191 9.60 8.06 7.02
C LEU A 191 10.71 8.44 6.05
N SER A 192 11.77 7.64 5.93
CA SER A 192 12.88 7.92 5.04
C SER A 192 12.43 8.05 3.58
N PHE A 193 11.51 7.19 3.12
CA PHE A 193 11.00 7.25 1.77
C PHE A 193 10.25 8.56 1.50
N PHE A 194 9.32 8.97 2.37
CA PHE A 194 8.57 10.21 2.19
C PHE A 194 9.42 11.45 2.43
N ASP A 195 10.36 11.43 3.35
CA ASP A 195 11.30 12.54 3.55
C ASP A 195 12.16 12.76 2.30
N MET A 196 12.63 11.69 1.66
CA MET A 196 13.37 11.80 0.40
C MET A 196 12.49 12.30 -0.75
N THR A 197 11.34 11.68 -0.95
CA THR A 197 10.53 11.87 -2.17
C THR A 197 9.66 13.12 -2.13
N LEU A 198 9.27 13.57 -0.95
CA LEU A 198 8.41 14.74 -0.78
C LEU A 198 9.15 15.96 -0.26
N LYS A 199 10.20 15.79 0.56
CA LYS A 199 10.93 16.93 1.15
C LYS A 199 12.33 17.12 0.56
N GLY A 200 12.82 16.16 -0.24
CA GLY A 200 14.17 16.21 -0.81
C GLY A 200 15.29 15.96 0.20
N GLU A 201 14.98 15.34 1.33
CA GLU A 201 15.97 14.95 2.33
C GLU A 201 16.80 13.76 1.85
N THR A 202 17.97 13.54 2.43
CA THR A 202 18.84 12.41 2.13
C THR A 202 18.82 11.39 3.26
N THR A 203 18.89 10.11 2.91
CA THR A 203 19.02 9.01 3.88
C THR A 203 19.95 7.93 3.34
N SER A 204 20.73 7.32 4.22
CA SER A 204 21.54 6.15 3.87
C SER A 204 20.76 4.84 3.83
N LEU A 205 19.49 4.85 4.22
CA LEU A 205 18.69 3.62 4.38
C LEU A 205 18.42 2.90 3.05
N PHE A 206 18.39 3.64 1.94
CA PHE A 206 18.19 3.11 0.58
C PHE A 206 19.49 2.88 -0.20
N GLU A 207 20.64 3.15 0.41
CA GLU A 207 21.92 2.84 -0.19
C GLU A 207 22.24 1.36 -0.01
N ASP A 208 22.84 0.71 -1.02
CA ASP A 208 23.19 -0.73 -1.03
C ASP A 208 24.07 -1.17 0.16
N GLN A 209 24.76 -0.24 0.79
CA GLN A 209 25.65 -0.49 1.93
C GLN A 209 24.96 -0.30 3.28
N SER A 210 23.71 0.12 3.31
CA SER A 210 22.96 0.29 4.56
C SER A 210 22.54 -1.05 5.13
N GLN A 211 23.42 -1.68 5.90
CA GLN A 211 23.12 -2.89 6.68
C GLN A 211 22.46 -2.57 8.04
N LYS A 212 21.72 -1.47 8.13
CA LYS A 212 21.06 -1.10 9.39
C LYS A 212 20.12 -2.20 9.89
N TYR A 213 19.48 -2.89 8.95
CA TYR A 213 18.51 -3.95 9.22
C TYR A 213 18.89 -5.22 8.46
N THR A 214 19.47 -6.20 9.17
CA THR A 214 19.87 -7.50 8.58
C THR A 214 18.68 -8.34 8.13
N GLU A 215 17.49 -8.03 8.65
CA GLU A 215 16.22 -8.66 8.31
C GLU A 215 15.66 -8.19 6.96
N VAL A 216 16.11 -7.02 6.48
CA VAL A 216 15.64 -6.48 5.19
C VAL A 216 16.47 -7.04 4.05
N LYS A 217 15.78 -7.56 3.03
CA LYS A 217 16.38 -8.06 1.79
C LYS A 217 15.90 -7.19 0.64
N ILE A 218 16.84 -6.69 -0.15
CA ILE A 218 16.55 -5.98 -1.39
C ILE A 218 16.21 -7.03 -2.44
N ASN A 219 15.06 -6.89 -3.08
CA ASN A 219 14.63 -7.75 -4.18
C ASN A 219 14.81 -6.96 -5.48
N GLN A 220 15.58 -7.53 -6.40
CA GLN A 220 15.80 -6.97 -7.75
C GLN A 220 14.66 -7.36 -8.69
#